data_a568dcc7f25d826efc564ac9314ee5f7
#
_entry.id   a568dcc7f25d826efc564ac9314ee5f7
#
_cell.length_a   1.000
_cell.length_b   1.000
_cell.length_c   1.000
_cell.angle_alpha   90.00
_cell.angle_beta   90.00
_cell.angle_gamma   90.00
#
_symmetry.space_group_name_H-M   'P 1'
#
loop_
_entity.id
_entity.type
_entity.pdbx_description
1 polymer ?
#
loop_
_entity_poly.entity_id
_entity_poly.type
_entity_poly.pdbx_seq_one_letter_code
_entity_poly.pdbx_strand_id
1 'polypeptide(L)'
;TNPGGYDAVNRYGDEASSKNGISTWGLGTLHRDGYREVDLVDYDTRNLKSSLSYHYKWNDSLQFVAASSFGTGTTVYQGDNRYRLQDILFFQNRLELNAGDKGFIRGYVTNEDAGKSYDAVFTGYRLQDQSKDDARWFQDYRNRWVNTGAPAQISGTPGFPSPVFTSPPPTFIFDYPAIQQWLLDNNGLVNGLHDGVR
;
A
#
# COMPACT_ATOMS: atom_id res chain seq x y z
N THR A 1 -5.56 -11.47 -15.69
CA THR A 1 -4.15 -11.75 -15.39
C THR A 1 -3.71 -10.88 -14.25
N ASN A 2 -3.02 -11.46 -13.28
CA ASN A 2 -2.33 -10.75 -12.23
C ASN A 2 -0.86 -10.56 -12.66
N PRO A 3 -0.52 -9.53 -13.42
CA PRO A 3 0.86 -9.28 -13.78
C PRO A 3 1.64 -8.98 -12.50
N GLY A 4 2.82 -9.59 -12.37
CA GLY A 4 3.68 -9.33 -11.24
C GLY A 4 4.03 -7.86 -11.11
N GLY A 5 3.98 -7.35 -9.88
CA GLY A 5 4.21 -5.95 -9.58
C GLY A 5 3.05 -5.02 -9.97
N TYR A 6 1.87 -5.57 -10.15
CA TYR A 6 0.65 -4.77 -10.26
C TYR A 6 0.28 -4.20 -8.90
N ASP A 7 0.06 -2.92 -8.87
CA ASP A 7 -0.34 -2.13 -7.71
C ASP A 7 -1.71 -1.51 -8.04
N ALA A 8 -2.74 -2.03 -7.42
CA ALA A 8 -4.10 -1.62 -7.71
C ALA A 8 -4.46 -0.34 -6.98
N VAL A 9 -4.99 0.64 -7.69
CA VAL A 9 -5.45 1.90 -7.09
C VAL A 9 -6.49 1.64 -6.01
N ASN A 10 -6.33 2.28 -4.86
CA ASN A 10 -7.19 2.13 -3.67
C ASN A 10 -7.24 0.70 -3.10
N ARG A 11 -6.14 -0.04 -3.28
CA ARG A 11 -5.85 -1.29 -2.59
C ARG A 11 -4.48 -1.21 -1.96
N TYR A 12 -4.28 -1.88 -0.83
CA TYR A 12 -3.03 -1.83 -0.06
C TYR A 12 -2.62 -3.21 0.41
N GLY A 13 -1.33 -3.49 0.31
CA GLY A 13 -0.75 -4.80 0.57
C GLY A 13 -0.52 -5.64 -0.68
N ASP A 14 -0.99 -5.21 -1.85
CA ASP A 14 -0.74 -5.84 -3.15
C ASP A 14 0.56 -5.34 -3.81
N GLU A 15 1.18 -4.33 -3.25
CA GLU A 15 2.49 -3.82 -3.66
C GLU A 15 3.62 -4.83 -3.41
N ALA A 16 3.33 -5.88 -2.65
CA ALA A 16 4.30 -6.91 -2.32
C ALA A 16 4.93 -7.51 -3.57
N SER A 17 6.21 -7.31 -3.67
CA SER A 17 7.02 -7.64 -4.83
C SER A 17 7.42 -9.11 -4.93
N SER A 18 6.81 -10.02 -4.20
CA SER A 18 7.15 -11.43 -4.26
C SER A 18 6.78 -12.02 -5.61
N LYS A 19 7.65 -11.74 -6.57
CA LYS A 19 7.60 -12.20 -7.94
C LYS A 19 8.32 -13.54 -8.00
N ASN A 20 7.65 -14.60 -7.62
CA ASN A 20 8.19 -15.92 -7.86
C ASN A 20 7.94 -16.26 -9.32
N GLY A 21 9.00 -16.13 -10.13
CA GLY A 21 9.04 -16.70 -11.46
C GLY A 21 8.77 -18.20 -11.33
N ILE A 22 7.81 -18.72 -12.08
CA ILE A 22 7.33 -20.06 -11.86
C ILE A 22 7.59 -20.88 -13.10
N SER A 23 8.19 -22.05 -12.86
CA SER A 23 8.43 -23.06 -13.87
C SER A 23 7.18 -23.85 -14.27
N THR A 24 6.00 -23.45 -13.81
CA THR A 24 4.73 -24.13 -14.09
C THR A 24 3.95 -23.34 -15.14
N TRP A 25 3.51 -24.00 -16.20
CA TRP A 25 2.82 -23.43 -17.36
C TRP A 25 1.56 -22.68 -16.98
N GLY A 26 1.41 -21.48 -17.48
CA GLY A 26 0.28 -20.62 -17.24
C GLY A 26 0.23 -19.96 -15.88
N LEU A 27 1.11 -20.33 -14.95
CA LEU A 27 1.12 -19.74 -13.62
C LEU A 27 1.71 -18.31 -13.64
N GLY A 28 2.76 -18.10 -14.44
CA GLY A 28 3.38 -16.79 -14.63
C GLY A 28 3.81 -16.11 -13.33
N THR A 29 3.78 -14.80 -13.33
CA THR A 29 4.04 -13.98 -12.15
C THR A 29 2.72 -13.62 -11.49
N LEU A 30 2.61 -13.86 -10.20
CA LEU A 30 1.43 -13.61 -9.40
C LEU A 30 1.71 -12.54 -8.34
N HIS A 31 0.65 -11.87 -7.92
CA HIS A 31 0.63 -11.05 -6.71
C HIS A 31 -0.62 -11.37 -5.90
N ARG A 32 -0.59 -11.05 -4.63
CA ARG A 32 -1.76 -11.19 -3.76
C ARG A 32 -2.67 -9.99 -3.98
N ASP A 33 -3.97 -10.22 -3.86
CA ASP A 33 -4.92 -9.11 -3.84
C ASP A 33 -4.78 -8.34 -2.52
N GLY A 34 -4.66 -7.03 -2.62
CA GLY A 34 -4.64 -6.15 -1.48
C GLY A 34 -6.03 -5.92 -0.87
N TYR A 35 -6.05 -5.32 0.31
CA TYR A 35 -7.27 -4.85 0.96
C TYR A 35 -7.76 -3.57 0.31
N ARG A 36 -9.08 -3.44 0.13
CA ARG A 36 -9.64 -2.19 -0.39
C ARG A 36 -9.49 -1.07 0.63
N GLU A 37 -9.19 0.14 0.19
CA GLU A 37 -9.06 1.30 1.07
C GLU A 37 -10.28 1.49 1.98
N VAL A 38 -11.49 1.30 1.44
CA VAL A 38 -12.75 1.44 2.19
C VAL A 38 -12.92 0.44 3.34
N ASP A 39 -12.18 -0.67 3.31
CA ASP A 39 -12.21 -1.68 4.37
C ASP A 39 -11.14 -1.39 5.45
N LEU A 40 -10.18 -0.50 5.15
CA LEU A 40 -9.07 -0.14 6.04
C LEU A 40 -9.22 1.25 6.64
N VAL A 41 -9.90 2.16 5.95
CA VAL A 41 -9.92 3.58 6.28
C VAL A 41 -11.35 4.06 6.49
N ASP A 42 -11.61 4.64 7.66
CA ASP A 42 -12.81 5.41 7.92
C ASP A 42 -12.62 6.83 7.38
N TYR A 43 -13.53 7.28 6.51
CA TYR A 43 -13.47 8.59 5.87
C TYR A 43 -14.12 9.71 6.69
N ASP A 44 -14.60 9.43 7.89
CA ASP A 44 -15.16 10.47 8.76
C ASP A 44 -14.09 11.55 9.03
N THR A 45 -14.46 12.81 8.78
CA THR A 45 -13.54 13.93 8.85
C THR A 45 -14.10 15.02 9.74
N ARG A 46 -13.32 15.43 10.73
CA ARG A 46 -13.67 16.51 11.65
C ARG A 46 -12.45 17.35 11.96
N ASN A 47 -12.66 18.63 12.19
CA ASN A 47 -11.57 19.55 12.50
C ASN A 47 -12.09 20.64 13.45
N LEU A 48 -11.33 20.91 14.50
CA LEU A 48 -11.54 22.03 15.41
C LEU A 48 -10.23 22.79 15.56
N LYS A 49 -10.26 24.08 15.32
CA LYS A 49 -9.13 24.98 15.55
C LYS A 49 -9.58 26.17 16.39
N SER A 50 -8.74 26.53 17.34
CA SER A 50 -8.97 27.69 18.20
C SER A 50 -7.64 28.43 18.39
N SER A 51 -7.72 29.74 18.42
CA SER A 51 -6.58 30.57 18.81
C SER A 51 -7.04 31.73 19.67
N LEU A 52 -6.25 32.05 20.68
CA LEU A 52 -6.46 33.16 21.59
C LEU A 52 -5.17 33.94 21.71
N SER A 53 -5.25 35.25 21.64
CA SER A 53 -4.10 36.10 21.91
C SER A 53 -4.52 37.24 22.85
N TYR A 54 -3.63 37.52 23.79
CA TYR A 54 -3.76 38.64 24.72
C TYR A 54 -2.58 39.57 24.53
N HIS A 55 -2.90 40.87 24.32
CA HIS A 55 -1.92 41.92 24.12
C HIS A 55 -2.07 42.97 25.23
N TYR A 56 -0.97 43.23 25.91
CA TYR A 56 -0.91 44.26 26.97
C TYR A 56 0.20 45.24 26.68
N LYS A 57 -0.16 46.53 26.57
CA LYS A 57 0.79 47.63 26.41
C LYS A 57 1.00 48.32 27.75
N TRP A 58 2.24 48.33 28.25
CA TRP A 58 2.63 49.15 29.40
C TRP A 58 2.79 50.59 29.00
N ASN A 59 3.30 50.86 27.81
CA ASN A 59 3.49 52.16 27.20
C ASN A 59 3.68 52.02 25.70
N ASP A 60 3.96 53.11 24.98
CA ASP A 60 4.10 53.09 23.52
C ASP A 60 5.29 52.26 23.03
N SER A 61 6.27 51.98 23.90
CA SER A 61 7.46 51.24 23.55
C SER A 61 7.52 49.80 24.09
N LEU A 62 6.61 49.43 25.02
CA LEU A 62 6.70 48.14 25.68
C LEU A 62 5.34 47.42 25.65
N GLN A 63 5.34 46.26 25.01
CA GLN A 63 4.15 45.42 24.85
C GLN A 63 4.47 43.98 25.23
N PHE A 64 3.55 43.35 25.95
CA PHE A 64 3.52 41.90 26.19
C PHE A 64 2.46 41.23 25.33
N VAL A 65 2.79 40.08 24.78
CA VAL A 65 1.86 39.23 24.02
C VAL A 65 1.89 37.81 24.60
N ALA A 66 0.72 37.29 24.93
CA ALA A 66 0.53 35.89 25.23
C ALA A 66 -0.43 35.31 24.19
N ALA A 67 -0.05 34.25 23.52
CA ALA A 67 -0.88 33.60 22.51
C ALA A 67 -0.90 32.09 22.69
N SER A 68 -2.06 31.51 22.52
CA SER A 68 -2.27 30.07 22.54
C SER A 68 -3.07 29.64 21.31
N SER A 69 -2.60 28.62 20.63
CA SER A 69 -3.30 27.98 19.50
C SER A 69 -3.51 26.52 19.80
N PHE A 70 -4.68 26.03 19.49
CA PHE A 70 -5.11 24.64 19.65
C PHE A 70 -5.70 24.16 18.34
N GLY A 71 -5.37 22.93 17.96
CA GLY A 71 -5.96 22.26 16.83
C GLY A 71 -6.15 20.77 17.12
N THR A 72 -7.30 20.25 16.75
CA THR A 72 -7.55 18.79 16.75
C THR A 72 -8.30 18.42 15.51
N GLY A 73 -8.07 17.19 15.03
CA GLY A 73 -8.76 16.75 13.82
C GLY A 73 -8.55 15.30 13.48
N THR A 74 -9.39 14.87 12.58
CA THR A 74 -9.42 13.55 11.98
C THR A 74 -9.62 13.73 10.47
N THR A 75 -8.76 13.13 9.65
CA THR A 75 -8.83 13.23 8.18
C THR A 75 -8.09 12.09 7.53
N VAL A 76 -8.30 11.90 6.23
CA VAL A 76 -7.49 11.04 5.40
C VAL A 76 -6.54 11.91 4.59
N TYR A 77 -5.29 11.54 4.58
CA TYR A 77 -4.22 12.31 3.93
C TYR A 77 -3.44 11.43 2.96
N GLN A 78 -3.17 11.95 1.76
CA GLN A 78 -2.28 11.36 0.79
C GLN A 78 -0.93 12.07 0.84
N GLY A 79 0.08 11.36 1.29
CA GLY A 79 1.49 11.76 1.22
C GLY A 79 2.22 10.76 0.33
N ASP A 80 3.37 10.26 0.79
CA ASP A 80 4.08 9.14 0.16
C ASP A 80 3.21 7.88 0.21
N ASN A 81 2.50 7.70 1.33
CA ASN A 81 1.50 6.66 1.53
C ASN A 81 0.12 7.28 1.82
N ARG A 82 -0.84 6.44 2.11
CA ARG A 82 -2.19 6.81 2.52
C ARG A 82 -2.33 6.74 4.03
N TYR A 83 -2.49 7.89 4.67
CA TYR A 83 -2.56 8.01 6.12
C TYR A 83 -3.97 8.30 6.60
N ARG A 84 -4.41 7.57 7.61
CA ARG A 84 -5.55 7.95 8.44
C ARG A 84 -5.01 8.74 9.63
N LEU A 85 -5.18 10.05 9.62
CA LEU A 85 -4.90 10.92 10.74
C LEU A 85 -6.14 10.94 11.63
N GLN A 86 -6.01 10.46 12.88
CA GLN A 86 -7.14 10.32 13.78
C GLN A 86 -6.84 10.91 15.16
N ASP A 87 -7.71 11.85 15.55
CA ASP A 87 -7.65 12.54 16.83
C ASP A 87 -6.29 13.21 17.10
N ILE A 88 -5.66 13.76 16.04
CA ILE A 88 -4.42 14.52 16.18
C ILE A 88 -4.64 15.75 17.05
N LEU A 89 -3.62 16.12 17.83
CA LEU A 89 -3.66 17.28 18.72
C LEU A 89 -2.44 18.16 18.46
N PHE A 90 -2.68 19.45 18.38
CA PHE A 90 -1.65 20.47 18.31
C PHE A 90 -1.90 21.55 19.33
N PHE A 91 -0.87 21.86 20.13
CA PHE A 91 -0.85 23.01 21.00
C PHE A 91 0.39 23.84 20.71
N GLN A 92 0.19 25.14 20.55
CA GLN A 92 1.29 26.09 20.49
C GLN A 92 1.01 27.26 21.43
N ASN A 93 1.92 27.47 22.37
CA ASN A 93 1.87 28.59 23.28
C ASN A 93 3.04 29.51 23.03
N ARG A 94 2.82 30.82 23.03
CA ARG A 94 3.81 31.83 22.76
C ARG A 94 3.71 32.96 23.78
N LEU A 95 4.84 33.36 24.32
CA LEU A 95 5.00 34.58 25.11
C LEU A 95 6.02 35.48 24.41
N GLU A 96 5.71 36.75 24.32
CA GLU A 96 6.57 37.72 23.69
C GLU A 96 6.56 39.03 24.49
N LEU A 97 7.74 39.59 24.67
CA LEU A 97 7.94 40.94 25.17
C LEU A 97 8.57 41.77 24.05
N ASN A 98 7.85 42.77 23.57
CA ASN A 98 8.27 43.64 22.48
C ASN A 98 8.62 45.02 23.03
N ALA A 99 9.83 45.51 22.74
CA ALA A 99 10.37 46.80 23.18
C ALA A 99 10.45 47.84 22.03
N GLY A 100 9.47 47.80 21.11
CA GLY A 100 9.42 48.71 19.97
C GLY A 100 10.63 48.53 19.06
N ASP A 101 11.31 49.62 18.68
CA ASP A 101 12.46 49.64 17.78
C ASP A 101 13.75 48.98 18.40
N LYS A 102 13.71 48.72 19.73
CA LYS A 102 14.87 48.16 20.45
C LYS A 102 14.94 46.64 20.29
N GLY A 103 13.86 45.98 19.89
CA GLY A 103 13.81 44.54 19.67
C GLY A 103 12.74 43.82 20.47
N PHE A 104 12.80 42.49 20.48
CA PHE A 104 11.85 41.64 21.21
C PHE A 104 12.51 40.39 21.77
N ILE A 105 11.88 39.81 22.77
CA ILE A 105 12.17 38.47 23.26
C ILE A 105 10.92 37.63 23.10
N ARG A 106 11.06 36.42 22.50
CA ARG A 106 9.95 35.50 22.26
C ARG A 106 10.32 34.10 22.71
N GLY A 107 9.47 33.49 23.50
CA GLY A 107 9.51 32.06 23.80
C GLY A 107 8.25 31.39 23.29
N TYR A 108 8.39 30.16 22.77
CA TYR A 108 7.24 29.35 22.37
C TYR A 108 7.47 27.88 22.70
N VAL A 109 6.37 27.17 22.92
CA VAL A 109 6.35 25.73 23.13
C VAL A 109 5.27 25.16 22.22
N THR A 110 5.67 24.15 21.45
CA THR A 110 4.75 23.37 20.61
C THR A 110 4.67 21.95 21.19
N ASN A 111 3.47 21.43 21.30
CA ASN A 111 3.20 20.05 21.66
C ASN A 111 2.31 19.44 20.56
N GLU A 112 2.73 18.30 20.03
CA GLU A 112 2.05 17.59 18.95
C GLU A 112 1.83 16.15 19.40
N ASP A 113 0.61 15.65 19.16
CA ASP A 113 0.23 14.27 19.37
C ASP A 113 -0.43 13.74 18.11
N ALA A 114 0.12 12.66 17.58
CA ALA A 114 -0.42 12.01 16.38
C ALA A 114 -1.73 11.25 16.66
N GLY A 115 -2.15 11.11 17.91
CA GLY A 115 -3.37 10.43 18.29
C GLY A 115 -3.36 8.95 17.93
N LYS A 116 -4.42 8.54 17.22
CA LYS A 116 -4.59 7.16 16.74
C LYS A 116 -4.31 7.03 15.23
N SER A 117 -3.45 7.88 14.71
CA SER A 117 -3.11 7.89 13.29
C SER A 117 -2.36 6.64 12.87
N TYR A 118 -2.60 6.19 11.63
CA TYR A 118 -1.94 5.03 11.06
C TYR A 118 -1.74 5.17 9.55
N ASP A 119 -0.84 4.36 9.01
CA ASP A 119 -0.56 4.20 7.60
C ASP A 119 -1.40 3.03 7.07
N ALA A 120 -2.29 3.29 6.11
CA ALA A 120 -3.17 2.27 5.54
C ALA A 120 -2.42 1.26 4.66
N VAL A 121 -1.38 1.70 3.94
CA VAL A 121 -0.53 0.84 3.11
C VAL A 121 0.20 -0.15 4.00
N PHE A 122 0.86 0.36 5.03
CA PHE A 122 1.59 -0.49 5.98
C PHE A 122 0.66 -1.41 6.78
N THR A 123 -0.56 -0.96 7.07
CA THR A 123 -1.59 -1.80 7.70
C THR A 123 -1.97 -2.96 6.78
N GLY A 124 -2.18 -2.72 5.49
CA GLY A 124 -2.45 -3.75 4.50
C GLY A 124 -1.36 -4.83 4.46
N TYR A 125 -0.10 -4.42 4.43
CA TYR A 125 1.04 -5.34 4.51
C TYR A 125 1.02 -6.19 5.78
N ARG A 126 0.83 -5.56 6.93
CA ARG A 126 0.83 -6.28 8.22
C ARG A 126 -0.31 -7.27 8.33
N LEU A 127 -1.48 -6.94 7.83
CA LEU A 127 -2.63 -7.85 7.81
C LEU A 127 -2.36 -9.07 6.92
N GLN A 128 -1.73 -8.86 5.76
CA GLN A 128 -1.33 -9.98 4.89
C GLN A 128 -0.31 -10.89 5.57
N ASP A 129 0.75 -10.34 6.13
CA ASP A 129 1.78 -11.10 6.83
C ASP A 129 1.21 -11.92 7.99
N GLN A 130 0.31 -11.33 8.77
CA GLN A 130 -0.33 -12.00 9.90
C GLN A 130 -1.28 -13.13 9.46
N SER A 131 -1.94 -12.96 8.32
CA SER A 131 -2.83 -14.00 7.79
C SER A 131 -2.04 -15.19 7.24
N LYS A 132 -1.04 -14.91 6.43
CA LYS A 132 -0.10 -15.87 5.85
C LYS A 132 1.05 -15.11 5.18
N ASP A 133 2.29 -15.46 5.47
CA ASP A 133 3.42 -14.88 4.77
C ASP A 133 3.39 -15.19 3.26
N ASP A 134 4.00 -14.32 2.47
CA ASP A 134 3.95 -14.40 1.01
C ASP A 134 4.54 -15.72 0.47
N ALA A 135 5.63 -16.20 1.05
CA ALA A 135 6.27 -17.43 0.57
C ALA A 135 5.33 -18.63 0.68
N ARG A 136 4.63 -18.75 1.82
CA ARG A 136 3.62 -19.80 2.03
C ARG A 136 2.41 -19.61 1.14
N TRP A 137 1.96 -18.36 0.97
CA TRP A 137 0.81 -18.07 0.11
C TRP A 137 1.09 -18.48 -1.34
N PHE A 138 2.26 -18.13 -1.89
CA PHE A 138 2.67 -18.51 -3.24
C PHE A 138 2.86 -20.01 -3.38
N GLN A 139 3.42 -20.67 -2.37
CA GLN A 139 3.56 -22.12 -2.39
C GLN A 139 2.21 -22.83 -2.42
N ASP A 140 1.27 -22.40 -1.61
CA ASP A 140 -0.08 -22.96 -1.56
C ASP A 140 -0.83 -22.71 -2.87
N TYR A 141 -0.71 -21.52 -3.43
CA TYR A 141 -1.30 -21.20 -4.71
C TYR A 141 -0.76 -22.12 -5.82
N ARG A 142 0.56 -22.27 -5.89
CA ARG A 142 1.20 -23.17 -6.84
C ARG A 142 0.75 -24.63 -6.65
N ASN A 143 0.68 -25.09 -5.44
CA ASN A 143 0.21 -26.44 -5.14
C ASN A 143 -1.23 -26.65 -5.59
N ARG A 144 -2.10 -25.70 -5.34
CA ARG A 144 -3.49 -25.75 -5.84
C ARG A 144 -3.52 -25.75 -7.37
N TRP A 145 -2.76 -24.89 -8.02
CA TRP A 145 -2.65 -24.83 -9.47
C TRP A 145 -2.32 -26.20 -10.08
N VAL A 146 -1.31 -26.86 -9.53
CA VAL A 146 -0.92 -28.21 -9.97
C VAL A 146 -2.02 -29.22 -9.67
N ASN A 147 -2.58 -29.19 -8.47
CA ASN A 147 -3.59 -30.18 -8.02
C ASN A 147 -4.93 -30.03 -8.74
N THR A 148 -5.28 -28.87 -9.24
CA THR A 148 -6.47 -28.68 -10.09
C THR A 148 -6.28 -29.21 -11.50
N GLY A 149 -5.08 -29.63 -11.86
CA GLY A 149 -4.74 -30.11 -13.20
C GLY A 149 -4.66 -28.98 -14.23
N ALA A 150 -4.58 -27.71 -13.81
CA ALA A 150 -4.47 -26.59 -14.73
C ALA A 150 -3.33 -26.71 -15.76
N PRO A 151 -2.10 -27.14 -15.39
CA PRO A 151 -1.04 -27.37 -16.35
C PRO A 151 -1.40 -28.40 -17.43
N ALA A 152 -2.08 -29.49 -17.04
CA ALA A 152 -2.51 -30.51 -17.97
C ALA A 152 -3.63 -30.01 -18.91
N GLN A 153 -4.56 -29.21 -18.40
CA GLN A 153 -5.60 -28.57 -19.22
C GLN A 153 -4.99 -27.60 -20.25
N ILE A 154 -4.02 -26.77 -19.83
CA ILE A 154 -3.32 -25.86 -20.73
C ILE A 154 -2.58 -26.63 -21.82
N SER A 155 -1.74 -27.60 -21.43
CA SER A 155 -0.96 -28.38 -22.38
C SER A 155 -1.79 -29.30 -23.29
N GLY A 156 -2.98 -29.69 -22.84
CA GLY A 156 -3.96 -30.46 -23.63
C GLY A 156 -4.83 -29.63 -24.57
N THR A 157 -4.75 -28.30 -24.50
CA THR A 157 -5.53 -27.41 -25.36
C THR A 157 -4.98 -27.40 -26.78
N PRO A 158 -5.82 -27.51 -27.82
CA PRO A 158 -5.35 -27.47 -29.22
C PRO A 158 -4.51 -26.23 -29.52
N GLY A 159 -3.40 -26.44 -30.21
CA GLY A 159 -2.47 -25.37 -30.58
C GLY A 159 -1.46 -24.99 -29.50
N PHE A 160 -1.47 -25.65 -28.35
CA PHE A 160 -0.41 -25.47 -27.38
C PHE A 160 0.94 -25.98 -27.93
N PRO A 161 2.05 -25.22 -27.83
CA PRO A 161 3.34 -25.62 -28.36
C PRO A 161 3.87 -26.89 -27.67
N SER A 162 3.92 -27.98 -28.38
CA SER A 162 4.45 -29.25 -27.87
C SER A 162 5.97 -29.22 -27.79
N PRO A 163 6.57 -29.82 -26.76
CA PRO A 163 8.01 -29.93 -26.68
C PRO A 163 8.54 -30.82 -27.80
N VAL A 164 9.71 -30.47 -28.33
CA VAL A 164 10.43 -31.31 -29.27
C VAL A 164 11.27 -32.31 -28.50
N PHE A 165 11.12 -33.57 -28.86
CA PHE A 165 11.92 -34.63 -28.30
C PHE A 165 13.18 -34.88 -29.16
N THR A 166 14.35 -34.81 -28.53
CA THR A 166 15.64 -35.07 -29.17
C THR A 166 16.24 -36.33 -28.63
N SER A 167 16.94 -37.11 -29.47
CA SER A 167 17.62 -38.34 -29.09
C SER A 167 18.88 -38.51 -29.94
N PRO A 168 19.95 -39.14 -29.40
CA PRO A 168 20.45 -39.24 -28.04
C PRO A 168 21.26 -38.01 -27.61
N PRO A 169 21.29 -37.64 -26.34
CA PRO A 169 20.48 -38.16 -25.24
C PRO A 169 19.04 -37.67 -25.29
N PRO A 170 18.08 -38.45 -24.75
CA PRO A 170 16.68 -38.04 -24.77
C PRO A 170 16.48 -36.78 -23.95
N THR A 171 16.03 -35.71 -24.60
CA THR A 171 15.80 -34.41 -23.96
C THR A 171 14.54 -33.78 -24.56
N PHE A 172 13.73 -33.19 -23.71
CA PHE A 172 12.61 -32.35 -24.17
C PHE A 172 13.09 -30.90 -24.27
N ILE A 173 12.93 -30.34 -25.45
CA ILE A 173 13.20 -28.91 -25.70
C ILE A 173 11.87 -28.19 -25.79
N PHE A 174 11.71 -27.17 -24.95
CA PHE A 174 10.52 -26.34 -24.91
C PHE A 174 10.77 -25.01 -25.63
N ASP A 175 9.91 -24.65 -26.54
CA ASP A 175 9.90 -23.32 -27.12
C ASP A 175 9.18 -22.33 -26.19
N TYR A 176 9.93 -21.81 -25.23
CA TYR A 176 9.38 -20.87 -24.23
C TYR A 176 8.77 -19.61 -24.85
N PRO A 177 9.36 -18.97 -25.87
CA PRO A 177 8.73 -17.84 -26.54
C PRO A 177 7.36 -18.18 -27.15
N ALA A 178 7.26 -19.30 -27.87
CA ALA A 178 5.99 -19.76 -28.43
C ALA A 178 4.94 -20.06 -27.36
N ILE A 179 5.37 -20.68 -26.27
CA ILE A 179 4.50 -20.94 -25.11
C ILE A 179 4.00 -19.65 -24.48
N GLN A 180 4.87 -18.70 -24.28
CA GLN A 180 4.48 -17.39 -23.72
C GLN A 180 3.49 -16.67 -24.63
N GLN A 181 3.73 -16.67 -25.95
CA GLN A 181 2.80 -16.08 -26.89
C GLN A 181 1.44 -16.79 -26.85
N TRP A 182 1.43 -18.13 -26.84
CA TRP A 182 0.18 -18.89 -26.74
C TRP A 182 -0.62 -18.57 -25.47
N LEU A 183 0.05 -18.45 -24.33
CA LEU A 183 -0.57 -18.09 -23.06
C LEU A 183 -1.20 -16.69 -23.09
N LEU A 184 -0.56 -15.74 -23.77
CA LEU A 184 -1.10 -14.40 -23.99
C LEU A 184 -2.35 -14.45 -24.90
N ASP A 185 -2.28 -15.20 -26.00
CA ASP A 185 -3.37 -15.33 -26.96
C ASP A 185 -4.60 -16.05 -26.37
N ASN A 186 -4.36 -16.93 -25.40
CA ASN A 186 -5.39 -17.70 -24.69
C ASN A 186 -5.61 -17.23 -23.24
N ASN A 187 -5.37 -15.95 -22.96
CA ASN A 187 -5.41 -15.42 -21.61
C ASN A 187 -6.78 -15.60 -20.90
N GLY A 188 -7.88 -15.64 -21.65
CA GLY A 188 -9.21 -15.90 -21.11
C GLY A 188 -9.33 -17.28 -20.47
N LEU A 189 -8.81 -18.32 -21.12
CA LEU A 189 -8.74 -19.67 -20.57
C LEU A 189 -7.86 -19.69 -19.30
N VAL A 190 -6.66 -19.12 -19.42
CA VAL A 190 -5.68 -19.08 -18.31
C VAL A 190 -6.25 -18.35 -17.09
N ASN A 191 -6.89 -17.21 -17.31
CA ASN A 191 -7.56 -16.45 -16.23
C ASN A 191 -8.70 -17.24 -15.59
N GLY A 192 -9.53 -17.93 -16.37
CA GLY A 192 -10.57 -18.78 -15.84
C GLY A 192 -10.04 -19.92 -14.96
N LEU A 193 -8.87 -20.49 -15.29
CA LEU A 193 -8.20 -21.47 -14.46
C LEU A 193 -7.64 -20.84 -13.17
N HIS A 194 -7.08 -19.62 -13.24
CA HIS A 194 -6.65 -18.88 -12.06
C HIS A 194 -7.79 -18.58 -11.11
N ASP A 195 -8.96 -18.19 -11.63
CA ASP A 195 -10.16 -17.93 -10.82
C ASP A 195 -10.65 -19.19 -10.11
N GLY A 196 -10.47 -20.35 -10.70
CA GLY A 196 -10.79 -21.65 -10.07
C GLY A 196 -9.82 -22.06 -8.96
N VAL A 197 -8.65 -21.46 -8.88
CA VAL A 197 -7.63 -21.73 -7.84
C VAL A 197 -7.73 -20.77 -6.65
N ARG A 198 -8.23 -19.56 -6.85
CA ARG A 198 -8.44 -18.53 -5.80
C ARG A 198 -9.55 -18.94 -4.85
#